data_2347c906e1513868845a57b7efe05caa
#
_entry.id   2347c906e1513868845a57b7efe05caa
#
_cell.length_a   1.000
_cell.length_b   1.000
_cell.length_c   1.000
_cell.angle_alpha   90.00
_cell.angle_beta   90.00
_cell.angle_gamma   90.00
#
_symmetry.space_group_name_H-M   'P 1'
#
loop_
_entity.id
_entity.type
_entity.pdbx_description
1 polymer ?
#
loop_
_entity_poly.entity_id
_entity_poly.type
_entity_poly.pdbx_seq_one_letter_code
_entity_poly.pdbx_strand_id
1 'polypeptide(L)'
;MTDTPPEGDIPAEIINLKHSLPNLAAALLRPAPVRIVAIGSSSTAGRGDVVPYPHRLEMYLRVRYGEEQFPNLNIDVLNRGKGGEEAIEELARFEADIFAESPALVIWQVGTNAVFHDYDLDLVHAKIVEGLDALRGRPMDVLLIDPQYVPAMLFDGKAEASERMVSLISDAAKAGNVNLFRRWALMRHWHVHNNISFDRMFDPTDPDKLHQSNWSTLRFSQALRDAITTAPPAKT
;
A
#
# COMPACT_ATOMS: atom_id res chain seq x y z
N MET A 1 11.39 5.44 -28.62
CA MET A 1 12.42 5.46 -27.56
C MET A 1 11.73 5.04 -26.29
N THR A 2 11.99 3.85 -25.81
CA THR A 2 11.42 3.34 -24.55
C THR A 2 12.16 4.02 -23.42
N ASP A 3 11.54 5.02 -22.84
CA ASP A 3 12.04 5.81 -21.71
C ASP A 3 11.86 5.00 -20.40
N THR A 4 12.47 3.83 -20.37
CA THR A 4 12.60 3.03 -19.15
C THR A 4 13.91 3.46 -18.52
N PRO A 5 13.91 4.27 -17.44
CA PRO A 5 15.14 4.50 -16.71
C PRO A 5 15.69 3.16 -16.27
N PRO A 6 17.01 3.03 -16.13
CA PRO A 6 17.58 1.81 -15.57
C PRO A 6 16.85 1.53 -14.26
N GLU A 7 16.37 0.31 -14.09
CA GLU A 7 15.85 -0.19 -12.84
C GLU A 7 17.03 -0.18 -11.88
N GLY A 8 17.18 0.91 -11.15
CA GLY A 8 18.14 0.97 -10.06
C GLY A 8 17.74 -0.10 -9.08
N ASP A 9 18.68 -0.92 -8.63
CA ASP A 9 18.45 -1.94 -7.60
C ASP A 9 17.76 -1.29 -6.41
N ILE A 10 16.50 -1.67 -6.18
CA ILE A 10 15.78 -1.27 -4.97
C ILE A 10 16.30 -2.17 -3.85
N PRO A 11 16.85 -1.60 -2.77
CA PRO A 11 17.32 -2.40 -1.65
C PRO A 11 16.24 -3.35 -1.13
N ALA A 12 16.58 -4.61 -0.93
CA ALA A 12 15.64 -5.66 -0.53
C ALA A 12 14.91 -5.32 0.78
N GLU A 13 15.57 -4.63 1.70
CA GLU A 13 14.99 -4.18 2.97
C GLU A 13 13.87 -3.14 2.81
N ILE A 14 13.75 -2.51 1.65
CA ILE A 14 12.67 -1.56 1.35
C ILE A 14 11.40 -2.30 0.94
N ILE A 15 11.53 -3.33 0.09
CA ILE A 15 10.38 -3.99 -0.55
C ILE A 15 10.05 -5.35 0.05
N ASN A 16 11.01 -6.05 0.67
CA ASN A 16 10.75 -7.38 1.19
C ASN A 16 9.82 -7.34 2.42
N LEU A 17 8.78 -8.15 2.37
CA LEU A 17 7.90 -8.35 3.50
C LEU A 17 8.62 -9.14 4.60
N LYS A 18 8.30 -8.82 5.85
CA LYS A 18 8.90 -9.45 7.03
C LYS A 18 8.25 -10.79 7.39
N HIS A 19 6.95 -10.88 7.15
CA HIS A 19 6.13 -12.03 7.51
C HIS A 19 5.57 -12.68 6.25
N SER A 20 5.31 -13.99 6.34
CA SER A 20 4.58 -14.74 5.31
C SER A 20 3.14 -14.21 5.15
N LEU A 21 2.50 -14.62 4.05
CA LEU A 21 1.10 -14.36 3.74
C LEU A 21 0.33 -15.69 3.67
N PRO A 22 0.13 -16.39 4.81
CA PRO A 22 -0.41 -17.76 4.81
C PRO A 22 -1.85 -17.85 4.35
N ASN A 23 -2.69 -16.84 4.63
CA ASN A 23 -4.07 -16.83 4.18
C ASN A 23 -4.16 -16.62 2.66
N LEU A 24 -3.36 -15.71 2.11
CA LEU A 24 -3.25 -15.52 0.66
C LEU A 24 -2.71 -16.79 -0.01
N ALA A 25 -1.64 -17.38 0.52
CA ALA A 25 -1.08 -18.62 -0.02
C ALA A 25 -2.10 -19.77 0.00
N ALA A 26 -2.86 -19.93 1.08
CA ALA A 26 -3.92 -20.94 1.17
C ALA A 26 -5.08 -20.66 0.21
N ALA A 27 -5.43 -19.38 -0.02
CA ALA A 27 -6.48 -19.01 -0.96
C ALA A 27 -6.08 -19.30 -2.41
N LEU A 28 -4.83 -19.05 -2.79
CA LEU A 28 -4.29 -19.33 -4.13
C LEU A 28 -4.34 -20.82 -4.50
N LEU A 29 -4.34 -21.72 -3.52
CA LEU A 29 -4.41 -23.17 -3.74
C LEU A 29 -5.84 -23.69 -3.87
N ARG A 30 -6.87 -22.86 -3.67
CA ARG A 30 -8.28 -23.28 -3.73
C ARG A 30 -8.88 -22.95 -5.10
N PRO A 31 -9.80 -23.77 -5.63
CA PRO A 31 -10.51 -23.50 -6.87
C PRO A 31 -11.66 -22.50 -6.64
N ALA A 32 -11.36 -21.34 -6.08
CA ALA A 32 -12.30 -20.28 -5.75
C ALA A 32 -11.66 -18.91 -5.99
N PRO A 33 -12.43 -17.85 -6.23
CA PRO A 33 -11.89 -16.50 -6.36
C PRO A 33 -11.09 -16.07 -5.13
N VAL A 34 -9.91 -15.52 -5.38
CA VAL A 34 -9.06 -14.92 -4.33
C VAL A 34 -9.38 -13.46 -4.23
N ARG A 35 -9.90 -13.02 -3.08
CA ARG A 35 -10.19 -11.61 -2.82
C ARG A 35 -9.07 -10.96 -2.04
N ILE A 36 -8.67 -9.78 -2.50
CA ILE A 36 -7.78 -8.87 -1.81
C ILE A 36 -8.53 -7.55 -1.67
N VAL A 37 -8.57 -6.97 -0.48
CA VAL A 37 -9.17 -5.65 -0.26
C VAL A 37 -8.05 -4.63 -0.11
N ALA A 38 -8.10 -3.56 -0.92
CA ALA A 38 -7.26 -2.39 -0.78
C ALA A 38 -8.08 -1.23 -0.22
N ILE A 39 -7.88 -0.88 1.04
CA ILE A 39 -8.55 0.22 1.74
C ILE A 39 -7.59 1.36 2.02
N GLY A 40 -8.08 2.59 2.01
CA GLY A 40 -7.27 3.78 2.20
C GLY A 40 -7.94 5.03 1.64
N SER A 41 -7.16 6.09 1.51
CA SER A 41 -7.60 7.40 1.04
C SER A 41 -7.59 7.53 -0.50
N SER A 42 -7.43 8.79 -1.00
CA SER A 42 -7.30 9.09 -2.44
C SER A 42 -6.13 8.39 -3.12
N SER A 43 -5.05 8.12 -2.40
CA SER A 43 -3.92 7.34 -2.94
C SER A 43 -4.31 5.90 -3.31
N THR A 44 -5.33 5.35 -2.65
CA THR A 44 -5.91 4.05 -2.96
C THR A 44 -7.05 4.16 -3.97
N ALA A 45 -7.94 5.15 -3.79
CA ALA A 45 -9.08 5.38 -4.68
C ALA A 45 -8.66 5.66 -6.12
N GLY A 46 -7.56 6.39 -6.29
CA GLY A 46 -7.16 7.01 -7.55
C GLY A 46 -7.68 8.44 -7.68
N ARG A 47 -7.04 9.24 -8.55
CA ARG A 47 -7.42 10.62 -8.84
C ARG A 47 -7.22 10.92 -10.33
N GLY A 48 -8.18 11.61 -10.93
CA GLY A 48 -8.12 12.01 -12.35
C GLY A 48 -7.93 10.80 -13.27
N ASP A 49 -6.99 10.91 -14.19
CA ASP A 49 -6.67 9.88 -15.19
C ASP A 49 -5.59 8.88 -14.70
N VAL A 50 -5.16 9.00 -13.44
CA VAL A 50 -4.18 8.07 -12.87
C VAL A 50 -4.85 6.75 -12.55
N VAL A 51 -4.40 5.68 -13.20
CA VAL A 51 -4.87 4.33 -12.91
C VAL A 51 -4.46 3.94 -11.48
N PRO A 52 -5.41 3.70 -10.56
CA PRO A 52 -5.11 3.42 -9.16
C PRO A 52 -4.34 2.11 -9.00
N TYR A 53 -3.50 2.05 -7.95
CA TYR A 53 -2.63 0.90 -7.72
C TYR A 53 -3.38 -0.43 -7.52
N PRO A 54 -4.59 -0.49 -6.92
CA PRO A 54 -5.28 -1.76 -6.76
C PRO A 54 -5.61 -2.42 -8.11
N HIS A 55 -6.04 -1.65 -9.10
CA HIS A 55 -6.33 -2.17 -10.45
C HIS A 55 -5.06 -2.69 -11.16
N ARG A 56 -3.94 -1.98 -11.01
CA ARG A 56 -2.64 -2.43 -11.55
C ARG A 56 -2.15 -3.70 -10.86
N LEU A 57 -2.28 -3.73 -9.53
CA LEU A 57 -1.90 -4.89 -8.72
C LEU A 57 -2.70 -6.14 -9.13
N GLU A 58 -4.02 -6.01 -9.34
CA GLU A 58 -4.87 -7.08 -9.82
C GLU A 58 -4.33 -7.67 -11.13
N MET A 59 -4.07 -6.81 -12.12
CA MET A 59 -3.51 -7.24 -13.41
C MET A 59 -2.18 -7.98 -13.22
N TYR A 60 -1.26 -7.45 -12.41
CA TYR A 60 0.04 -8.07 -12.19
C TYR A 60 -0.04 -9.41 -11.45
N LEU A 61 -0.93 -9.52 -10.46
CA LEU A 61 -1.11 -10.77 -9.74
C LEU A 61 -1.80 -11.84 -10.61
N ARG A 62 -2.75 -11.44 -11.46
CA ARG A 62 -3.37 -12.35 -12.43
C ARG A 62 -2.34 -12.91 -13.41
N VAL A 63 -1.46 -12.05 -13.96
CA VAL A 63 -0.36 -12.50 -14.83
C VAL A 63 0.57 -13.43 -14.05
N ARG A 64 1.01 -13.04 -12.87
CA ARG A 64 2.02 -13.78 -12.09
C ARG A 64 1.54 -15.17 -11.64
N TYR A 65 0.27 -15.29 -11.27
CA TYR A 65 -0.29 -16.53 -10.73
C TYR A 65 -1.17 -17.29 -11.74
N GLY A 66 -1.77 -16.59 -12.72
CA GLY A 66 -2.75 -17.19 -13.64
C GLY A 66 -2.12 -17.94 -14.80
N GLU A 67 -1.07 -17.39 -15.42
CA GLU A 67 -0.56 -17.92 -16.67
C GLU A 67 0.28 -19.19 -16.52
N GLU A 68 1.01 -19.36 -15.42
CA GLU A 68 1.99 -20.45 -15.26
C GLU A 68 1.55 -21.57 -14.32
N GLN A 69 0.76 -21.27 -13.30
CA GLN A 69 0.48 -22.23 -12.23
C GLN A 69 -0.99 -22.56 -12.02
N PHE A 70 -1.90 -21.62 -12.27
CA PHE A 70 -3.33 -21.76 -11.94
C PHE A 70 -4.23 -21.17 -13.05
N PRO A 71 -4.42 -21.83 -14.19
CA PRO A 71 -5.11 -21.27 -15.36
C PRO A 71 -6.57 -20.89 -15.12
N ASN A 72 -7.18 -21.38 -14.04
CA ASN A 72 -8.57 -21.05 -13.67
C ASN A 72 -8.66 -20.12 -12.44
N LEU A 73 -7.52 -19.58 -11.99
CA LEU A 73 -7.49 -18.73 -10.82
C LEU A 73 -8.08 -17.35 -11.15
N ASN A 74 -9.08 -16.94 -10.40
CA ASN A 74 -9.59 -15.56 -10.42
C ASN A 74 -9.07 -14.80 -9.20
N ILE A 75 -8.39 -13.68 -9.42
CA ILE A 75 -7.91 -12.77 -8.37
C ILE A 75 -8.62 -11.44 -8.55
N ASP A 76 -9.31 -11.00 -7.51
CA ASP A 76 -9.98 -9.71 -7.47
C ASP A 76 -9.33 -8.82 -6.40
N VAL A 77 -8.86 -7.64 -6.81
CA VAL A 77 -8.35 -6.61 -5.89
C VAL A 77 -9.39 -5.50 -5.77
N LEU A 78 -10.21 -5.59 -4.74
CA LEU A 78 -11.30 -4.65 -4.49
C LEU A 78 -10.75 -3.31 -4.01
N ASN A 79 -10.93 -2.27 -4.83
CA ASN A 79 -10.56 -0.91 -4.45
C ASN A 79 -11.63 -0.33 -3.53
N ARG A 80 -11.31 -0.17 -2.24
CA ARG A 80 -12.12 0.45 -1.19
C ARG A 80 -11.52 1.78 -0.72
N GLY A 81 -10.75 2.45 -1.60
CA GLY A 81 -10.23 3.80 -1.32
C GLY A 81 -11.34 4.86 -1.36
N LYS A 82 -11.26 5.85 -0.47
CA LYS A 82 -12.10 7.05 -0.48
C LYS A 82 -11.25 8.29 -0.22
N GLY A 83 -11.34 9.26 -1.13
CA GLY A 83 -10.58 10.50 -1.02
C GLY A 83 -10.86 11.26 0.27
N GLY A 84 -9.79 11.79 0.88
CA GLY A 84 -9.89 12.61 2.10
C GLY A 84 -9.99 11.82 3.41
N GLU A 85 -10.21 10.51 3.38
CA GLU A 85 -10.27 9.70 4.60
C GLU A 85 -8.89 9.43 5.21
N GLU A 86 -8.87 9.17 6.50
CA GLU A 86 -7.75 8.69 7.27
C GLU A 86 -8.19 7.49 8.13
N ALA A 87 -7.29 6.93 8.92
CA ALA A 87 -7.55 5.72 9.71
C ALA A 87 -8.86 5.73 10.52
N ILE A 88 -9.32 6.90 10.98
CA ILE A 88 -10.57 7.05 11.75
C ILE A 88 -11.78 6.68 10.91
N GLU A 89 -11.91 7.28 9.73
CA GLU A 89 -13.04 7.06 8.81
C GLU A 89 -12.95 5.67 8.17
N GLU A 90 -11.72 5.24 7.84
CA GLU A 90 -11.47 3.92 7.25
C GLU A 90 -11.85 2.79 8.21
N LEU A 91 -11.50 2.92 9.50
CA LEU A 91 -11.87 1.96 10.54
C LEU A 91 -13.39 1.81 10.68
N ALA A 92 -14.13 2.92 10.61
CA ALA A 92 -15.58 2.92 10.74
C ALA A 92 -16.30 2.10 9.66
N ARG A 93 -15.65 1.82 8.55
CA ARG A 93 -16.20 1.04 7.42
C ARG A 93 -15.58 -0.35 7.23
N PHE A 94 -14.77 -0.84 8.17
CA PHE A 94 -14.15 -2.17 8.09
C PHE A 94 -15.21 -3.28 7.97
N GLU A 95 -16.36 -3.16 8.63
CA GLU A 95 -17.43 -4.16 8.53
C GLU A 95 -17.93 -4.33 7.09
N ALA A 96 -18.23 -3.21 6.42
CA ALA A 96 -18.80 -3.21 5.08
C ALA A 96 -17.74 -3.48 3.99
N ASP A 97 -16.54 -2.91 4.14
CA ASP A 97 -15.55 -2.87 3.07
C ASP A 97 -14.50 -4.00 3.17
N ILE A 98 -14.33 -4.58 4.37
CA ILE A 98 -13.37 -5.67 4.60
C ILE A 98 -14.09 -6.96 5.01
N PHE A 99 -14.81 -6.94 6.13
CA PHE A 99 -15.29 -8.20 6.72
C PHE A 99 -16.38 -8.84 5.89
N ALA A 100 -17.26 -8.06 5.29
CA ALA A 100 -18.29 -8.57 4.35
C ALA A 100 -17.68 -9.24 3.12
N GLU A 101 -16.48 -8.84 2.70
CA GLU A 101 -15.80 -9.39 1.53
C GLU A 101 -15.00 -10.67 1.85
N SER A 102 -14.70 -10.93 3.13
CA SER A 102 -13.90 -12.08 3.58
C SER A 102 -12.61 -12.26 2.77
N PRO A 103 -11.75 -11.24 2.66
CA PRO A 103 -10.56 -11.28 1.82
C PRO A 103 -9.48 -12.20 2.40
N ALA A 104 -8.61 -12.72 1.52
CA ALA A 104 -7.40 -13.42 1.94
C ALA A 104 -6.28 -12.46 2.37
N LEU A 105 -6.28 -11.22 1.83
CA LEU A 105 -5.32 -10.17 2.15
C LEU A 105 -6.04 -8.82 2.23
N VAL A 106 -5.74 -8.07 3.28
CA VAL A 106 -6.09 -6.65 3.41
C VAL A 106 -4.84 -5.81 3.22
N ILE A 107 -4.90 -4.86 2.31
CA ILE A 107 -3.88 -3.82 2.09
C ILE A 107 -4.47 -2.52 2.60
N TRP A 108 -3.89 -1.97 3.67
CA TRP A 108 -4.41 -0.77 4.33
C TRP A 108 -3.39 0.38 4.25
N GLN A 109 -3.73 1.42 3.48
CA GLN A 109 -2.90 2.61 3.29
C GLN A 109 -3.35 3.72 4.24
N VAL A 110 -2.43 4.22 5.08
CA VAL A 110 -2.72 5.19 6.16
C VAL A 110 -1.67 6.29 6.28
N GLY A 111 -1.99 7.34 7.04
CA GLY A 111 -1.07 8.35 7.53
C GLY A 111 -0.81 9.53 6.60
N THR A 112 -1.27 9.49 5.36
CA THR A 112 -1.04 10.59 4.40
C THR A 112 -1.83 11.83 4.77
N ASN A 113 -3.14 11.70 4.96
CA ASN A 113 -4.01 12.82 5.29
C ASN A 113 -3.78 13.34 6.71
N ALA A 114 -3.31 12.48 7.62
CA ALA A 114 -2.88 12.87 8.96
C ALA A 114 -1.86 14.00 8.93
N VAL A 115 -0.83 13.86 8.09
CA VAL A 115 0.21 14.89 7.93
C VAL A 115 -0.27 16.04 7.07
N PHE A 116 -0.92 15.75 5.94
CA PHE A 116 -1.34 16.78 4.99
C PHE A 116 -2.30 17.79 5.62
N HIS A 117 -3.22 17.33 6.47
CA HIS A 117 -4.22 18.16 7.15
C HIS A 117 -3.89 18.53 8.59
N ASP A 118 -2.67 18.28 9.07
CA ASP A 118 -2.22 18.59 10.43
C ASP A 118 -3.09 17.94 11.52
N TYR A 119 -3.50 16.68 11.33
CA TYR A 119 -4.24 15.95 12.35
C TYR A 119 -3.34 15.58 13.53
N ASP A 120 -3.96 15.26 14.67
CA ASP A 120 -3.23 14.69 15.80
C ASP A 120 -2.69 13.29 15.42
N LEU A 121 -1.37 13.21 15.23
CA LEU A 121 -0.70 11.99 14.79
C LEU A 121 -0.79 10.85 15.82
N ASP A 122 -0.87 11.17 17.12
CA ASP A 122 -1.00 10.16 18.18
C ASP A 122 -2.41 9.58 18.18
N LEU A 123 -3.43 10.40 17.92
CA LEU A 123 -4.80 9.92 17.74
C LEU A 123 -4.91 9.02 16.51
N VAL A 124 -4.32 9.42 15.37
CA VAL A 124 -4.32 8.60 14.15
C VAL A 124 -3.59 7.29 14.39
N HIS A 125 -2.44 7.31 15.05
CA HIS A 125 -1.70 6.09 15.45
C HIS A 125 -2.56 5.17 16.33
N ALA A 126 -3.25 5.72 17.33
CA ALA A 126 -4.16 4.93 18.18
C ALA A 126 -5.27 4.25 17.36
N LYS A 127 -5.81 4.94 16.33
CA LYS A 127 -6.83 4.37 15.43
C LYS A 127 -6.26 3.30 14.48
N ILE A 128 -5.01 3.45 14.05
CA ILE A 128 -4.33 2.37 13.30
C ILE A 128 -4.17 1.13 14.18
N VAL A 129 -3.74 1.28 15.42
CA VAL A 129 -3.62 0.16 16.38
C VAL A 129 -4.98 -0.50 16.64
N GLU A 130 -6.04 0.29 16.87
CA GLU A 130 -7.41 -0.21 17.04
C GLU A 130 -7.87 -1.02 15.81
N GLY A 131 -7.57 -0.52 14.59
CA GLY A 131 -7.88 -1.24 13.35
C GLY A 131 -7.11 -2.55 13.21
N LEU A 132 -5.82 -2.55 13.56
CA LEU A 132 -5.02 -3.78 13.57
C LEU A 132 -5.55 -4.80 14.60
N ASP A 133 -6.02 -4.35 15.75
CA ASP A 133 -6.66 -5.21 16.75
C ASP A 133 -7.99 -5.80 16.23
N ALA A 134 -8.78 -5.02 15.50
CA ALA A 134 -10.01 -5.50 14.87
C ALA A 134 -9.77 -6.55 13.77
N LEU A 135 -8.62 -6.48 13.09
CA LEU A 135 -8.19 -7.45 12.06
C LEU A 135 -7.53 -8.70 12.67
N ARG A 136 -7.04 -8.60 13.90
CA ARG A 136 -6.30 -9.69 14.58
C ARG A 136 -7.13 -10.96 14.73
N GLY A 137 -6.50 -12.10 14.40
CA GLY A 137 -7.13 -13.43 14.55
C GLY A 137 -8.17 -13.76 13.48
N ARG A 138 -8.42 -12.88 12.53
CA ARG A 138 -9.28 -13.16 11.39
C ARG A 138 -8.50 -13.93 10.29
N PRO A 139 -9.17 -14.75 9.47
CA PRO A 139 -8.53 -15.59 8.45
C PRO A 139 -8.10 -14.76 7.23
N MET A 140 -7.33 -13.70 7.44
CA MET A 140 -6.80 -12.81 6.43
C MET A 140 -5.40 -12.34 6.81
N ASP A 141 -4.56 -12.08 5.82
CA ASP A 141 -3.28 -11.42 6.01
C ASP A 141 -3.47 -9.90 5.99
N VAL A 142 -2.58 -9.17 6.66
CA VAL A 142 -2.63 -7.71 6.72
C VAL A 142 -1.30 -7.12 6.25
N LEU A 143 -1.39 -6.13 5.36
CA LEU A 143 -0.28 -5.37 4.84
C LEU A 143 -0.60 -3.87 4.96
N LEU A 144 0.11 -3.17 5.84
CA LEU A 144 0.06 -1.70 5.90
C LEU A 144 0.89 -1.09 4.78
N ILE A 145 0.47 0.08 4.31
CA ILE A 145 1.24 0.95 3.42
C ILE A 145 1.37 2.32 4.09
N ASP A 146 2.61 2.78 4.27
CA ASP A 146 2.93 4.09 4.81
C ASP A 146 2.76 5.23 3.78
N PRO A 147 2.85 6.53 4.16
CA PRO A 147 2.68 7.67 3.26
C PRO A 147 3.59 7.67 2.03
N GLN A 148 3.23 8.44 1.01
CA GLN A 148 4.08 8.72 -0.14
C GLN A 148 5.12 9.81 0.17
N TYR A 149 6.30 9.69 -0.44
CA TYR A 149 7.37 10.70 -0.39
C TYR A 149 7.22 11.66 -1.56
N VAL A 150 6.50 12.76 -1.35
CA VAL A 150 6.15 13.79 -2.36
C VAL A 150 6.25 15.20 -1.76
N PRO A 151 6.29 16.28 -2.58
CA PRO A 151 6.48 17.64 -2.08
C PRO A 151 5.53 18.06 -0.96
N ALA A 152 4.23 17.74 -1.08
CA ALA A 152 3.22 18.05 -0.06
C ALA A 152 3.52 17.47 1.34
N MET A 153 4.34 16.43 1.39
CA MET A 153 4.73 15.75 2.63
C MET A 153 6.08 16.21 3.16
N LEU A 154 6.79 17.09 2.43
CA LEU A 154 8.16 17.46 2.73
C LEU A 154 8.34 18.96 2.97
N PHE A 155 7.57 19.79 2.26
CA PHE A 155 7.69 21.24 2.34
C PHE A 155 6.69 21.83 3.34
N ASP A 156 6.76 23.14 3.55
CA ASP A 156 5.85 23.89 4.41
C ASP A 156 5.80 23.36 5.86
N GLY A 157 6.94 22.88 6.37
CA GLY A 157 7.07 22.37 7.74
C GLY A 157 6.56 20.93 7.95
N LYS A 158 6.16 20.23 6.88
CA LYS A 158 5.59 18.85 6.97
C LYS A 158 6.61 17.74 7.17
N ALA A 159 7.89 17.97 6.87
CA ALA A 159 8.91 16.92 6.83
C ALA A 159 9.03 16.15 8.16
N GLU A 160 9.10 16.88 9.30
CA GLU A 160 9.21 16.26 10.62
C GLU A 160 7.96 15.45 10.99
N ALA A 161 6.77 15.99 10.72
CA ALA A 161 5.50 15.30 10.94
C ALA A 161 5.39 14.03 10.08
N SER A 162 5.87 14.09 8.82
CA SER A 162 5.92 12.94 7.93
C SER A 162 6.82 11.83 8.44
N GLU A 163 8.06 12.14 8.83
CA GLU A 163 9.00 11.17 9.40
C GLU A 163 8.42 10.56 10.70
N ARG A 164 7.79 11.39 11.55
CA ARG A 164 7.11 10.92 12.77
C ARG A 164 5.97 9.95 12.42
N MET A 165 5.10 10.28 11.46
CA MET A 165 3.98 9.41 11.07
C MET A 165 4.47 8.08 10.49
N VAL A 166 5.51 8.10 9.65
CA VAL A 166 6.15 6.88 9.13
C VAL A 166 6.67 6.00 10.27
N SER A 167 7.31 6.61 11.30
CA SER A 167 7.76 5.88 12.49
C SER A 167 6.59 5.26 13.26
N LEU A 168 5.53 6.02 13.52
CA LEU A 168 4.33 5.54 14.24
C LEU A 168 3.67 4.37 13.52
N ILE A 169 3.55 4.41 12.19
CA ILE A 169 3.02 3.30 11.38
C ILE A 169 3.94 2.08 11.47
N SER A 170 5.25 2.28 11.43
CA SER A 170 6.23 1.19 11.59
C SER A 170 6.11 0.53 12.96
N ASP A 171 5.93 1.31 14.02
CA ASP A 171 5.74 0.80 15.39
C ASP A 171 4.41 0.04 15.52
N ALA A 172 3.31 0.55 14.94
CA ALA A 172 2.04 -0.14 14.90
C ALA A 172 2.13 -1.48 14.17
N ALA A 173 2.78 -1.51 12.99
CA ALA A 173 2.99 -2.75 12.23
C ALA A 173 3.80 -3.78 13.01
N LYS A 174 4.86 -3.34 13.71
CA LYS A 174 5.71 -4.19 14.55
C LYS A 174 4.93 -4.73 15.76
N ALA A 175 4.19 -3.89 16.46
CA ALA A 175 3.37 -4.28 17.61
C ALA A 175 2.24 -5.23 17.21
N GLY A 176 1.58 -4.96 16.07
CA GLY A 176 0.53 -5.79 15.49
C GLY A 176 1.04 -7.08 14.83
N ASN A 177 2.35 -7.26 14.68
CA ASN A 177 3.00 -8.37 13.97
C ASN A 177 2.46 -8.54 12.54
N VAL A 178 2.25 -7.42 11.83
CA VAL A 178 1.78 -7.37 10.45
C VAL A 178 2.87 -6.87 9.50
N ASN A 179 2.68 -7.11 8.22
CA ASN A 179 3.59 -6.58 7.20
C ASN A 179 3.39 -5.08 7.00
N LEU A 180 4.50 -4.38 6.70
CA LEU A 180 4.52 -2.99 6.28
C LEU A 180 5.23 -2.89 4.93
N PHE A 181 4.54 -2.37 3.91
CA PHE A 181 5.17 -1.94 2.68
C PHE A 181 5.63 -0.49 2.81
N ARG A 182 6.93 -0.28 2.73
CA ARG A 182 7.60 0.99 3.01
C ARG A 182 7.61 1.91 1.80
N ARG A 183 6.42 2.41 1.41
CA ARG A 183 6.25 3.29 0.23
C ARG A 183 7.06 4.58 0.37
N TRP A 184 7.12 5.17 1.57
CA TRP A 184 7.95 6.32 1.87
C TRP A 184 9.42 6.07 1.52
N ALA A 185 9.99 4.99 2.03
CA ALA A 185 11.38 4.64 1.77
C ALA A 185 11.64 4.33 0.28
N LEU A 186 10.71 3.64 -0.39
CA LEU A 186 10.79 3.33 -1.81
C LEU A 186 10.84 4.61 -2.66
N MET A 187 9.90 5.52 -2.44
CA MET A 187 9.83 6.76 -3.21
C MET A 187 10.99 7.70 -2.88
N ARG A 188 11.43 7.75 -1.62
CA ARG A 188 12.65 8.47 -1.23
C ARG A 188 13.89 7.91 -1.94
N HIS A 189 13.99 6.57 -2.05
CA HIS A 189 15.07 5.92 -2.79
C HIS A 189 15.07 6.34 -4.26
N TRP A 190 13.91 6.36 -4.92
CA TRP A 190 13.81 6.85 -6.30
C TRP A 190 14.31 8.29 -6.42
N HIS A 191 13.89 9.17 -5.51
CA HIS A 191 14.29 10.58 -5.58
C HIS A 191 15.78 10.78 -5.28
N VAL A 192 16.26 10.23 -4.17
CA VAL A 192 17.60 10.52 -3.64
C VAL A 192 18.70 9.72 -4.34
N HIS A 193 18.46 8.45 -4.63
CA HIS A 193 19.47 7.54 -5.16
C HIS A 193 19.37 7.34 -6.67
N ASN A 194 18.15 7.31 -7.21
CA ASN A 194 17.95 7.15 -8.65
C ASN A 194 17.76 8.48 -9.38
N ASN A 195 17.85 9.62 -8.69
CA ASN A 195 17.70 10.97 -9.25
C ASN A 195 16.37 11.19 -10.00
N ILE A 196 15.30 10.52 -9.58
CA ILE A 196 13.97 10.74 -10.14
C ILE A 196 13.40 12.06 -9.59
N SER A 197 13.06 12.98 -10.48
CA SER A 197 12.51 14.28 -10.09
C SER A 197 11.11 14.12 -9.47
N PHE A 198 10.74 15.03 -8.59
CA PHE A 198 9.37 15.08 -8.05
C PHE A 198 8.33 15.27 -9.15
N ASP A 199 8.61 16.08 -10.19
CA ASP A 199 7.69 16.29 -11.32
C ASP A 199 7.33 15.00 -12.07
N ARG A 200 8.15 13.96 -11.95
CA ARG A 200 7.86 12.63 -12.47
C ARG A 200 7.06 11.78 -11.47
N MET A 201 7.19 12.06 -10.18
CA MET A 201 6.63 11.24 -9.09
C MET A 201 5.22 11.62 -8.70
N PHE A 202 4.87 12.91 -8.76
CA PHE A 202 3.51 13.37 -8.48
C PHE A 202 2.75 13.71 -9.77
N ASP A 203 1.42 13.74 -9.69
CA ASP A 203 0.55 14.11 -10.79
C ASP A 203 0.72 15.60 -11.10
N PRO A 204 1.17 15.98 -12.30
CA PRO A 204 1.41 17.37 -12.66
C PRO A 204 0.11 18.22 -12.66
N THR A 205 -1.05 17.60 -12.71
CA THR A 205 -2.36 18.27 -12.61
C THR A 205 -2.83 18.48 -11.18
N ASP A 206 -2.09 17.93 -10.19
CA ASP A 206 -2.40 18.09 -8.79
C ASP A 206 -1.76 19.36 -8.22
N PRO A 207 -2.56 20.42 -7.92
CA PRO A 207 -2.03 21.68 -7.38
C PRO A 207 -1.36 21.50 -6.02
N ASP A 208 -1.81 20.51 -5.24
CA ASP A 208 -1.28 20.22 -3.91
C ASP A 208 0.03 19.44 -3.95
N LYS A 209 0.43 18.87 -5.12
CA LYS A 209 1.62 18.03 -5.29
C LYS A 209 1.66 16.85 -4.32
N LEU A 210 0.50 16.32 -4.01
CA LEU A 210 0.27 15.24 -3.05
C LEU A 210 0.15 13.87 -3.75
N HIS A 211 -0.66 13.82 -4.82
CA HIS A 211 -1.02 12.55 -5.45
C HIS A 211 0.07 12.06 -6.41
N GLN A 212 0.26 10.75 -6.42
CA GLN A 212 1.22 10.10 -7.30
C GLN A 212 0.83 10.21 -8.77
N SER A 213 1.83 10.37 -9.65
CA SER A 213 1.65 10.29 -11.10
C SER A 213 1.36 8.86 -11.57
N ASN A 214 0.96 8.70 -12.84
CA ASN A 214 0.84 7.40 -13.47
C ASN A 214 2.16 6.60 -13.42
N TRP A 215 3.30 7.28 -13.60
CA TRP A 215 4.61 6.65 -13.53
C TRP A 215 4.90 6.07 -12.14
N SER A 216 4.77 6.89 -11.09
CA SER A 216 5.07 6.44 -9.73
C SER A 216 4.07 5.39 -9.24
N THR A 217 2.78 5.53 -9.60
CA THR A 217 1.76 4.52 -9.28
C THR A 217 2.05 3.19 -9.97
N LEU A 218 2.51 3.22 -11.26
CA LEU A 218 2.93 2.03 -11.99
C LEU A 218 4.08 1.32 -11.26
N ARG A 219 5.16 2.07 -10.95
CA ARG A 219 6.36 1.53 -10.30
C ARG A 219 6.09 1.02 -8.89
N PHE A 220 5.28 1.76 -8.14
CA PHE A 220 4.80 1.34 -6.82
C PHE A 220 4.03 0.00 -6.91
N SER A 221 3.10 -0.12 -7.88
CA SER A 221 2.32 -1.35 -8.06
C SER A 221 3.20 -2.55 -8.42
N GLN A 222 4.24 -2.35 -9.22
CA GLN A 222 5.21 -3.40 -9.55
C GLN A 222 5.99 -3.85 -8.31
N ALA A 223 6.53 -2.90 -7.53
CA ALA A 223 7.24 -3.20 -6.29
C ALA A 223 6.34 -3.89 -5.25
N LEU A 224 5.08 -3.48 -5.14
CA LEU A 224 4.09 -4.11 -4.25
C LEU A 224 3.76 -5.54 -4.70
N ARG A 225 3.59 -5.79 -6.01
CA ARG A 225 3.48 -7.15 -6.55
C ARG A 225 4.68 -7.99 -6.16
N ASP A 226 5.89 -7.48 -6.36
CA ASP A 226 7.12 -8.23 -6.07
C ASP A 226 7.20 -8.56 -4.57
N ALA A 227 6.91 -7.58 -3.69
CA ALA A 227 6.84 -7.81 -2.26
C ALA A 227 5.86 -8.92 -1.88
N ILE A 228 4.66 -8.93 -2.45
CA ILE A 228 3.63 -9.94 -2.17
C ILE A 228 4.06 -11.32 -2.70
N THR A 229 4.60 -11.38 -3.92
CA THR A 229 4.93 -12.67 -4.57
C THR A 229 6.23 -13.28 -4.09
N THR A 230 7.09 -12.51 -3.43
CA THR A 230 8.35 -12.96 -2.80
C THR A 230 8.27 -13.00 -1.27
N ALA A 231 7.08 -12.86 -0.70
CA ALA A 231 6.88 -12.95 0.75
C ALA A 231 7.49 -14.26 1.29
N PRO A 232 8.11 -14.25 2.48
CA PRO A 232 8.74 -15.44 3.03
C PRO A 232 7.72 -16.58 3.20
N PRO A 233 8.14 -17.84 3.06
CA PRO A 233 7.25 -18.99 3.26
C PRO A 233 6.71 -19.01 4.70
N ALA A 234 5.52 -19.57 4.88
CA ALA A 234 4.99 -19.81 6.22
C ALA A 234 5.97 -20.73 6.99
N LYS A 235 6.27 -20.38 8.23
CA LYS A 235 7.03 -21.27 9.11
C LYS A 235 6.17 -22.50 9.37
N THR A 236 6.70 -23.65 9.01
CA THR A 236 6.14 -24.98 9.36
C THR A 236 6.21 -25.22 10.85
#